data_aa5835e7b8d2961da4ee552e97bdecf8
#
_entry.id   aa5835e7b8d2961da4ee552e97bdecf8
#
_cell.length_a   1.000
_cell.length_b   1.000
_cell.length_c   1.000
_cell.angle_alpha   90.00
_cell.angle_beta   90.00
_cell.angle_gamma   90.00
#
_symmetry.space_group_name_H-M   'P 1'
#
loop_
_entity.id
_entity.type
_entity.pdbx_description
1 polymer ?
#
loop_
_entity_poly.entity_id
_entity_poly.type
_entity_poly.pdbx_seq_one_letter_code
_entity_poly.pdbx_strand_id
1 'polypeptide(L)'
;MSKFVNEIKEICKKNKKVDMYIDMDGTIAEYHLYNPEEISRKMEEEYLKNEPLKNVIDVLEEISKINNIEMYILSLSKTKKITEKKKIWLKKYVPFIKEENWIILTKEIGEYSN
;
A
#
# COMPACT_ATOMS: atom_id res chain seq x y z
N MET A 1 -11.33 -10.14 17.51
CA MET A 1 -11.23 -9.74 16.09
C MET A 1 -11.88 -8.38 15.91
N SER A 2 -11.36 -7.55 15.03
CA SER A 2 -11.86 -6.19 14.89
C SER A 2 -13.21 -6.14 14.19
N LYS A 3 -13.95 -5.06 14.47
CA LYS A 3 -15.22 -4.79 13.80
C LYS A 3 -15.03 -4.68 12.28
N PHE A 4 -13.92 -4.06 11.87
CA PHE A 4 -13.59 -3.89 10.45
C PHE A 4 -13.44 -5.23 9.72
N VAL A 5 -12.72 -6.19 10.34
CA VAL A 5 -12.55 -7.53 9.75
C VAL A 5 -13.90 -8.21 9.59
N ASN A 6 -14.79 -8.09 10.59
CA ASN A 6 -16.11 -8.69 10.51
C ASN A 6 -16.96 -8.05 9.40
N GLU A 7 -16.86 -6.73 9.21
CA GLU A 7 -17.58 -6.05 8.14
C GLU A 7 -17.10 -6.52 6.76
N ILE A 8 -15.78 -6.69 6.58
CA ILE A 8 -15.22 -7.21 5.33
C ILE A 8 -15.70 -8.64 5.09
N LYS A 9 -15.72 -9.48 6.11
CA LYS A 9 -16.23 -10.85 6.00
C LYS A 9 -17.69 -10.88 5.53
N GLU A 10 -18.52 -9.96 6.03
CA GLU A 10 -19.92 -9.88 5.61
C GLU A 10 -20.04 -9.47 4.14
N ILE A 11 -19.21 -8.53 3.67
CA ILE A 11 -19.17 -8.14 2.27
C ILE A 11 -18.77 -9.33 1.40
N CYS A 12 -17.76 -10.08 1.84
CA CYS A 12 -17.28 -11.25 1.10
C CYS A 12 -18.31 -12.37 1.02
N LYS A 13 -19.15 -12.53 2.04
CA LYS A 13 -20.23 -13.52 2.04
C LYS A 13 -21.30 -13.18 1.00
N LYS A 14 -21.51 -11.89 0.74
CA LYS A 14 -22.59 -11.41 -0.16
C LYS A 14 -22.17 -11.29 -1.61
N ASN A 15 -20.88 -11.49 -1.91
CA ASN A 15 -20.33 -11.30 -3.25
C ASN A 15 -19.47 -12.49 -3.64
N LYS A 16 -19.43 -12.80 -4.93
CA LYS A 16 -18.60 -13.91 -5.43
C LYS A 16 -17.11 -13.61 -5.32
N LYS A 17 -16.75 -12.35 -5.58
CA LYS A 17 -15.38 -11.89 -5.51
C LYS A 17 -15.36 -10.44 -5.05
N VAL A 18 -14.41 -10.10 -4.19
CA VAL A 18 -14.22 -8.75 -3.68
C VAL A 18 -12.79 -8.30 -3.97
N ASP A 19 -12.65 -7.14 -4.59
CA ASP A 19 -11.35 -6.51 -4.79
C ASP A 19 -11.19 -5.39 -3.78
N MET A 20 -10.06 -5.41 -3.05
CA MET A 20 -9.78 -4.41 -2.04
C MET A 20 -8.52 -3.63 -2.42
N TYR A 21 -8.66 -2.33 -2.59
CA TYR A 21 -7.55 -1.43 -2.93
C TYR A 21 -7.10 -0.71 -1.68
N ILE A 22 -5.80 -0.74 -1.42
CA ILE A 22 -5.22 -0.21 -0.20
C ILE A 22 -4.21 0.87 -0.55
N ASP A 23 -4.42 2.07 -0.01
CA ASP A 23 -3.47 3.16 -0.13
C ASP A 23 -2.24 2.84 0.73
N MET A 24 -1.10 3.40 0.36
CA MET A 24 0.16 3.09 1.03
C MET A 24 0.56 4.13 2.07
N ASP A 25 0.86 5.35 1.63
CA ASP A 25 1.35 6.39 2.53
C ASP A 25 0.26 6.89 3.47
N GLY A 26 0.50 6.82 4.78
CA GLY A 26 -0.48 7.20 5.78
C GLY A 26 -1.51 6.12 6.10
N THR A 27 -1.49 5.00 5.38
CA THR A 27 -2.42 3.88 5.60
C THR A 27 -1.71 2.67 6.16
N ILE A 28 -0.66 2.18 5.48
CA ILE A 28 0.16 1.06 5.94
C ILE A 28 1.56 1.49 6.30
N ALA A 29 2.04 2.57 5.68
CA ALA A 29 3.33 3.17 5.96
C ALA A 29 3.12 4.52 6.64
N GLU A 30 3.99 4.84 7.55
CA GLU A 30 4.04 6.14 8.21
C GLU A 30 4.14 7.26 7.18
N TYR A 31 3.42 8.38 7.40
CA TYR A 31 3.43 9.51 6.49
C TYR A 31 4.18 10.68 7.11
N HIS A 32 5.11 11.26 6.35
CA HIS A 32 5.88 12.42 6.78
C HIS A 32 5.60 13.62 5.88
N LEU A 33 5.43 14.78 6.51
CA LEU A 33 5.28 16.03 5.77
C LEU A 33 6.66 16.62 5.51
N TYR A 34 6.97 16.84 4.24
CA TYR A 34 8.22 17.46 3.82
C TYR A 34 7.93 18.79 3.14
N ASN A 35 8.92 19.69 3.13
CA ASN A 35 8.82 20.89 2.33
C ASN A 35 8.68 20.51 0.85
N PRO A 36 7.82 21.21 0.07
CA PRO A 36 7.62 20.85 -1.34
C PRO A 36 8.90 20.78 -2.15
N GLU A 37 9.90 21.58 -1.80
CA GLU A 37 11.19 21.61 -2.49
C GLU A 37 12.04 20.39 -2.24
N GLU A 38 11.82 19.70 -1.11
CA GLU A 38 12.64 18.57 -0.67
C GLU A 38 11.94 17.23 -0.75
N ILE A 39 10.62 17.22 -0.99
CA ILE A 39 9.82 16.01 -0.85
C ILE A 39 10.33 14.83 -1.70
N SER A 40 10.66 15.08 -2.96
CA SER A 40 11.14 14.01 -3.84
C SER A 40 12.48 13.45 -3.37
N ARG A 41 13.42 14.33 -3.04
CA ARG A 41 14.73 13.92 -2.56
C ARG A 41 14.64 13.14 -1.24
N LYS A 42 13.83 13.64 -0.31
CA LYS A 42 13.66 13.00 1.00
C LYS A 42 13.00 11.63 0.86
N MET A 43 12.00 11.51 0.02
CA MET A 43 11.35 10.23 -0.21
C MET A 43 12.28 9.24 -0.89
N GLU A 44 13.10 9.69 -1.83
CA GLU A 44 14.08 8.82 -2.47
C GLU A 44 15.13 8.31 -1.48
N GLU A 45 15.62 9.18 -0.60
CA GLU A 45 16.69 8.84 0.33
C GLU A 45 16.21 8.11 1.58
N GLU A 46 15.01 8.43 2.07
CA GLU A 46 14.56 8.01 3.40
C GLU A 46 13.30 7.15 3.43
N TYR A 47 12.73 6.81 2.28
CA TYR A 47 11.47 6.04 2.28
C TYR A 47 11.55 4.75 3.07
N LEU A 48 12.66 4.02 2.96
CA LEU A 48 12.84 2.74 3.65
C LEU A 48 12.92 2.87 5.16
N LYS A 49 13.09 4.09 5.69
CA LYS A 49 13.08 4.37 7.12
C LYS A 49 11.67 4.54 7.68
N ASN A 50 10.66 4.67 6.81
CA ASN A 50 9.28 4.83 7.26
C ASN A 50 8.83 3.58 8.00
N GLU A 51 8.27 3.78 9.20
CA GLU A 51 7.79 2.68 10.01
C GLU A 51 6.48 2.13 9.47
N PRO A 52 6.29 0.81 9.52
CA PRO A 52 5.01 0.23 9.16
C PRO A 52 3.98 0.52 10.24
N LEU A 53 2.73 0.76 9.82
CA LEU A 53 1.62 0.88 10.76
C LEU A 53 1.15 -0.54 11.07
N LYS A 54 1.80 -1.14 12.03
CA LYS A 54 1.72 -2.57 12.30
C LYS A 54 0.30 -3.06 12.57
N ASN A 55 -0.48 -2.30 13.33
CA ASN A 55 -1.86 -2.69 13.64
C ASN A 55 -2.71 -2.79 12.37
N VAL A 56 -2.51 -1.88 11.43
CA VAL A 56 -3.22 -1.90 10.16
C VAL A 56 -2.77 -3.09 9.32
N ILE A 57 -1.46 -3.32 9.25
CA ILE A 57 -0.89 -4.43 8.49
C ILE A 57 -1.38 -5.77 9.03
N ASP A 58 -1.42 -5.94 10.35
CA ASP A 58 -1.89 -7.18 10.97
C ASP A 58 -3.36 -7.45 10.60
N VAL A 59 -4.20 -6.42 10.60
CA VAL A 59 -5.60 -6.54 10.19
C VAL A 59 -5.72 -6.93 8.72
N LEU A 60 -4.91 -6.31 7.86
CA LEU A 60 -4.92 -6.62 6.43
C LEU A 60 -4.46 -8.05 6.16
N GLU A 61 -3.47 -8.52 6.90
CA GLU A 61 -3.02 -9.91 6.78
C GLU A 61 -4.14 -10.88 7.14
N GLU A 62 -4.90 -10.58 8.19
CA GLU A 62 -6.05 -11.37 8.59
C GLU A 62 -7.11 -11.41 7.46
N ILE A 63 -7.40 -10.23 6.87
CA ILE A 63 -8.34 -10.12 5.76
C ILE A 63 -7.85 -10.90 4.54
N SER A 64 -6.54 -10.91 4.28
CA SER A 64 -5.97 -11.61 3.13
C SER A 64 -6.25 -13.11 3.13
N LYS A 65 -6.59 -13.67 4.27
CA LYS A 65 -6.90 -15.10 4.39
C LYS A 65 -8.32 -15.46 3.95
N ILE A 66 -9.16 -14.46 3.68
CA ILE A 66 -10.52 -14.70 3.17
C ILE A 66 -10.40 -15.16 1.72
N ASN A 67 -11.06 -16.28 1.38
CA ASN A 67 -10.83 -16.98 0.11
C ASN A 67 -11.30 -16.25 -1.15
N ASN A 68 -12.25 -15.34 -1.05
CA ASN A 68 -12.79 -14.63 -2.22
C ASN A 68 -12.43 -13.14 -2.25
N ILE A 69 -11.35 -12.75 -1.55
CA ILE A 69 -10.88 -11.38 -1.60
C ILE A 69 -9.53 -11.32 -2.34
N GLU A 70 -9.36 -10.29 -3.16
CA GLU A 70 -8.09 -9.98 -3.82
C GLU A 70 -7.67 -8.59 -3.37
N MET A 71 -6.43 -8.49 -2.88
CA MET A 71 -5.92 -7.23 -2.34
C MET A 71 -4.93 -6.60 -3.31
N TYR A 72 -5.02 -5.28 -3.43
CA TYR A 72 -4.16 -4.48 -4.30
C TYR A 72 -3.59 -3.30 -3.51
N ILE A 73 -2.37 -2.92 -3.85
CA ILE A 73 -1.79 -1.66 -3.37
C ILE A 73 -1.97 -0.62 -4.47
N LEU A 74 -2.42 0.57 -4.10
CA LEU A 74 -2.55 1.69 -5.04
C LEU A 74 -1.79 2.86 -4.44
N SER A 75 -0.76 3.33 -5.13
CA SER A 75 0.10 4.41 -4.64
C SER A 75 0.61 5.28 -5.79
N LEU A 76 0.94 6.53 -5.47
CA LEU A 76 1.50 7.46 -6.42
C LEU A 76 2.93 7.81 -6.00
N SER A 77 3.84 7.83 -6.96
CA SER A 77 5.25 8.20 -6.73
C SER A 77 5.66 9.31 -7.67
N LYS A 78 6.42 10.27 -7.16
CA LYS A 78 6.91 11.37 -8.00
C LYS A 78 8.07 10.96 -8.88
N THR A 79 8.86 9.96 -8.48
CA THR A 79 10.02 9.50 -9.25
C THR A 79 10.11 7.98 -9.25
N LYS A 80 10.89 7.46 -10.22
CA LYS A 80 11.14 6.02 -10.31
C LYS A 80 11.86 5.48 -9.08
N LYS A 81 12.78 6.26 -8.52
CA LYS A 81 13.50 5.84 -7.31
C LYS A 81 12.56 5.66 -6.13
N ILE A 82 11.57 6.54 -5.98
CA ILE A 82 10.57 6.40 -4.93
C ILE A 82 9.78 5.10 -5.15
N THR A 83 9.37 4.83 -6.39
CA THR A 83 8.65 3.60 -6.73
C THR A 83 9.46 2.36 -6.36
N GLU A 84 10.75 2.35 -6.70
CA GLU A 84 11.64 1.24 -6.36
C GLU A 84 11.73 1.03 -4.84
N LYS A 85 11.85 2.13 -4.09
CA LYS A 85 11.89 2.06 -2.63
C LYS A 85 10.58 1.52 -2.05
N LYS A 86 9.45 1.96 -2.61
CA LYS A 86 8.13 1.46 -2.19
C LYS A 86 8.00 -0.03 -2.42
N LYS A 87 8.49 -0.54 -3.54
CA LYS A 87 8.46 -1.98 -3.84
C LYS A 87 9.29 -2.79 -2.84
N ILE A 88 10.47 -2.29 -2.49
CA ILE A 88 11.32 -2.94 -1.47
C ILE A 88 10.58 -2.96 -0.13
N TRP A 89 9.98 -1.85 0.24
CA TRP A 89 9.23 -1.71 1.48
C TRP A 89 8.03 -2.67 1.53
N LEU A 90 7.26 -2.73 0.46
CA LEU A 90 6.10 -3.62 0.36
C LEU A 90 6.49 -5.08 0.50
N LYS A 91 7.57 -5.49 -0.16
CA LYS A 91 8.04 -6.86 -0.10
C LYS A 91 8.42 -7.25 1.32
N LYS A 92 8.96 -6.31 2.09
CA LYS A 92 9.36 -6.54 3.47
C LYS A 92 8.16 -6.64 4.41
N TYR A 93 7.19 -5.73 4.28
CA TYR A 93 6.14 -5.56 5.29
C TYR A 93 4.77 -6.13 4.90
N VAL A 94 4.45 -6.26 3.62
CA VAL A 94 3.17 -6.83 3.18
C VAL A 94 3.36 -7.93 2.12
N PRO A 95 4.16 -8.96 2.44
CA PRO A 95 4.43 -10.04 1.47
C PRO A 95 3.19 -10.86 1.12
N PHE A 96 2.11 -10.73 1.88
CA PHE A 96 0.84 -11.41 1.60
C PHE A 96 0.03 -10.77 0.47
N ILE A 97 0.46 -9.60 -0.02
CA ILE A 97 -0.15 -8.96 -1.20
C ILE A 97 0.77 -9.22 -2.39
N LYS A 98 0.27 -9.87 -3.42
CA LYS A 98 1.07 -10.25 -4.59
C LYS A 98 1.70 -9.04 -5.27
N GLU A 99 2.95 -9.18 -5.69
CA GLU A 99 3.67 -8.12 -6.38
C GLU A 99 2.95 -7.64 -7.64
N GLU A 100 2.32 -8.56 -8.36
CA GLU A 100 1.53 -8.22 -9.56
C GLU A 100 0.32 -7.34 -9.26
N ASN A 101 -0.08 -7.25 -7.98
CA ASN A 101 -1.18 -6.41 -7.53
C ASN A 101 -0.72 -5.06 -6.94
N TRP A 102 0.55 -4.74 -7.07
CA TRP A 102 1.05 -3.42 -6.66
C TRP A 102 0.93 -2.45 -7.82
N ILE A 103 -0.03 -1.52 -7.70
CA ILE A 103 -0.27 -0.50 -8.71
C ILE A 103 0.37 0.80 -8.21
N ILE A 104 1.60 1.04 -8.63
CA ILE A 104 2.33 2.24 -8.23
C ILE A 104 2.51 3.10 -9.48
N LEU A 105 1.74 4.18 -9.56
CA LEU A 105 1.78 5.10 -10.68
C LEU A 105 2.93 6.09 -10.45
N THR A 106 3.85 6.14 -11.41
CA THR A 106 5.02 6.99 -11.32
C THR A 106 4.86 8.17 -12.26
N LYS A 107 5.16 9.37 -11.77
CA LYS A 107 5.09 10.59 -12.57
C LYS A 107 6.30 10.66 -13.50
N GLU A 108 6.04 10.84 -14.80
CA GLU A 108 7.07 11.10 -15.80
C GLU A 108 6.63 12.31 -16.63
N ILE A 109 7.45 13.35 -16.66
CA ILE A 109 7.21 14.55 -17.48
C ILE A 109 5.78 15.08 -17.32
N GLY A 110 5.34 15.20 -16.06
CA GLY A 110 4.03 15.76 -15.74
C GLY A 110 2.86 14.78 -15.70
N GLU A 111 3.08 13.52 -16.05
CA GLU A 111 2.02 12.50 -16.06
C GLU A 111 2.40 11.31 -15.19
N TYR A 112 1.37 10.65 -14.61
CA TYR A 112 1.58 9.41 -13.87
C TYR A 112 1.37 8.22 -14.79
N SER A 113 2.27 7.24 -14.70
CA SER A 113 2.16 6.00 -15.45
C SER A 113 2.58 4.82 -14.57
N ASN A 114 2.09 3.67 -14.92
CA ASN A 114 2.40 2.43 -14.19
C ASN A 114 3.74 1.85 -14.63
#